data_c6cdb39bbb1a131179d0e42f56d912c3
#
_entry.id   c6cdb39bbb1a131179d0e42f56d912c3
#
_cell.length_a   1.000
_cell.length_b   1.000
_cell.length_c   1.000
_cell.angle_alpha   90.00
_cell.angle_beta   90.00
_cell.angle_gamma   90.00
#
_symmetry.space_group_name_H-M   'P 1'
#
loop_
_entity.id
_entity.type
_entity.pdbx_description
1 polymer ?
#
loop_
_entity_poly.entity_id
_entity_poly.type
_entity_poly.pdbx_seq_one_letter_code
_entity_poly.pdbx_strand_id
1 'polypeptide(L)'
;MFKRIARFAAIVAATAGLLISCGETIAPVTYDLAISTKESQVSSDDGFVYVTINAQGDWTIDLQYPEVGPSGWATMDPASGTGIPPVARLRFSQNESEESRAVILVLKADGMQASASVEQLGQAAVPITPQTGAPDVATADWLELPETKANDGCAFLAHDMEGKAYISEAKSGVRNWSCYWCYDEHVSYWVAYPHNQALIGKGSRTDVWGIFDPMIPVSMQPNMGSTYGGGWTRGHQIPSADRYNTAANKSTFYPTNMTPQEYNFNAKIWANLEQKIREYASSSDTLYVVTGCVLEGSTTYSGNNSGFTVKVPAAYFKAALQKSTSTSVGRSGWRAAAWYLPHDAGIASGRFTDYVMTVDALEAKLGYDLFVNLPAKVGKTLADQIEADCNWAK
;
A
#
# COMPACT_ATOMS: atom_id res chain seq x y z
N MET A 1 30.52 12.66 4.37
CA MET A 1 30.50 14.10 4.65
C MET A 1 29.09 14.58 4.38
N PHE A 2 28.22 14.48 5.37
CA PHE A 2 26.77 14.72 5.23
C PHE A 2 26.48 16.20 5.14
N LYS A 3 25.96 16.68 3.99
CA LYS A 3 25.35 18.00 3.87
C LYS A 3 23.86 17.89 4.20
N ARG A 4 23.48 18.54 5.29
CA ARG A 4 22.08 18.75 5.67
C ARG A 4 21.41 19.62 4.60
N ILE A 5 20.40 19.09 3.93
CA ILE A 5 19.49 19.86 3.10
C ILE A 5 18.48 20.52 4.04
N ALA A 6 18.50 21.84 4.09
CA ALA A 6 17.56 22.62 4.88
C ALA A 6 16.18 22.60 4.23
N ARG A 7 15.17 22.22 4.99
CA ARG A 7 13.76 22.34 4.59
C ARG A 7 13.39 23.80 4.55
N PHE A 8 13.16 24.38 3.39
CA PHE A 8 12.53 25.67 3.22
C PHE A 8 11.03 25.49 3.00
N ALA A 9 10.25 25.67 4.05
CA ALA A 9 8.84 25.99 3.92
C ALA A 9 8.74 27.53 3.89
N ALA A 10 8.60 28.11 2.69
CA ALA A 10 8.39 29.55 2.57
C ALA A 10 6.89 29.82 2.49
N ILE A 11 6.32 30.30 3.59
CA ILE A 11 5.02 30.98 3.58
C ILE A 11 5.29 32.43 3.13
N VAL A 12 4.88 32.77 1.91
CA VAL A 12 4.92 34.15 1.44
C VAL A 12 3.56 34.79 1.69
N ALA A 13 3.50 35.71 2.66
CA ALA A 13 2.34 36.56 2.88
C ALA A 13 2.27 37.63 1.77
N ALA A 14 1.15 37.76 1.10
CA ALA A 14 0.88 38.78 0.09
C ALA A 14 0.69 40.15 0.77
N THR A 15 1.52 41.14 0.39
CA THR A 15 1.29 42.56 0.75
C THR A 15 0.59 43.29 -0.38
N ALA A 16 -0.62 43.80 -0.10
CA ALA A 16 -1.41 44.61 -1.02
C ALA A 16 -0.90 46.06 -1.02
N GLY A 17 -0.55 46.56 -2.20
CA GLY A 17 -0.29 47.99 -2.42
C GLY A 17 -1.56 48.77 -2.73
N LEU A 18 -1.91 49.80 -1.94
CA LEU A 18 -3.04 50.69 -2.17
C LEU A 18 -2.71 51.73 -3.26
N LEU A 19 -3.52 51.80 -4.30
CA LEU A 19 -3.65 52.99 -5.15
C LEU A 19 -4.99 53.66 -4.84
N ILE A 20 -4.94 54.92 -4.39
CA ILE A 20 -6.11 55.73 -4.09
C ILE A 20 -6.54 56.48 -5.34
N SER A 21 -7.75 56.18 -5.87
CA SER A 21 -8.49 57.02 -6.83
C SER A 21 -9.88 57.28 -6.29
N CYS A 22 -10.29 58.57 -6.29
CA CYS A 22 -11.61 58.99 -5.80
C CYS A 22 -12.76 58.50 -6.69
N GLY A 23 -13.73 57.82 -6.06
CA GLY A 23 -15.02 57.47 -6.63
C GLY A 23 -15.53 56.15 -6.04
N GLU A 24 -16.56 56.21 -5.22
CA GLU A 24 -17.33 55.12 -4.61
C GLU A 24 -16.52 53.88 -4.15
N THR A 25 -16.33 53.78 -2.86
CA THR A 25 -15.68 52.65 -2.20
C THR A 25 -16.51 51.40 -2.30
N ILE A 26 -16.35 50.64 -3.39
CA ILE A 26 -16.62 49.21 -3.37
C ILE A 26 -15.47 48.61 -2.55
N ALA A 27 -15.82 47.99 -1.43
CA ALA A 27 -14.83 47.25 -0.64
C ALA A 27 -14.16 46.23 -1.57
N PRO A 28 -12.80 46.16 -1.64
CA PRO A 28 -12.13 45.20 -2.48
C PRO A 28 -12.57 43.81 -2.06
N VAL A 29 -13.13 43.03 -2.96
CA VAL A 29 -13.38 41.62 -2.76
C VAL A 29 -11.99 40.98 -2.70
N THR A 30 -11.52 40.73 -1.49
CA THR A 30 -10.26 40.01 -1.26
C THR A 30 -10.53 38.53 -1.54
N TYR A 31 -10.01 38.02 -2.62
CA TYR A 31 -9.93 36.56 -2.83
C TYR A 31 -8.50 36.10 -2.53
N ASP A 32 -8.37 34.89 -2.00
CA ASP A 32 -7.07 34.28 -1.78
C ASP A 32 -6.58 33.63 -3.07
N LEU A 33 -5.59 34.26 -3.73
CA LEU A 33 -4.88 33.61 -4.82
C LEU A 33 -4.14 32.41 -4.26
N ALA A 34 -4.43 31.21 -4.74
CA ALA A 34 -3.83 29.98 -4.24
C ALA A 34 -3.53 28.97 -5.35
N ILE A 35 -2.46 28.24 -5.16
CA ILE A 35 -2.09 27.07 -5.96
C ILE A 35 -1.65 25.96 -5.02
N SER A 36 -2.10 24.75 -5.29
CA SER A 36 -1.66 23.56 -4.57
C SER A 36 -1.60 22.36 -5.50
N THR A 37 -0.82 21.38 -5.14
CA THR A 37 -0.71 20.09 -5.83
C THR A 37 -1.28 19.00 -4.94
N LYS A 38 -1.90 18.00 -5.56
CA LYS A 38 -2.46 16.85 -4.82
C LYS A 38 -1.36 16.07 -4.10
N GLU A 39 -0.22 15.91 -4.76
CA GLU A 39 1.00 15.33 -4.21
C GLU A 39 2.13 16.37 -4.29
N SER A 40 2.92 16.51 -3.22
CA SER A 40 4.13 17.36 -3.21
C SER A 40 5.40 16.57 -3.55
N GLN A 41 5.32 15.24 -3.59
CA GLN A 41 6.39 14.33 -3.97
C GLN A 41 5.83 13.25 -4.88
N VAL A 42 6.54 12.94 -5.97
CA VAL A 42 6.18 11.94 -6.97
C VAL A 42 7.34 10.98 -7.21
N SER A 43 7.05 9.80 -7.80
CA SER A 43 8.08 8.83 -8.16
C SER A 43 9.03 9.35 -9.26
N SER A 44 10.07 8.57 -9.53
CA SER A 44 11.02 8.82 -10.63
C SER A 44 10.42 8.64 -12.02
N ASP A 45 9.27 7.96 -12.15
CA ASP A 45 8.65 7.68 -13.44
C ASP A 45 8.04 8.94 -14.08
N ASP A 46 7.78 8.88 -15.37
CA ASP A 46 6.99 9.88 -16.07
C ASP A 46 5.53 9.86 -15.59
N GLY A 47 4.87 11.00 -15.64
CA GLY A 47 3.49 11.08 -15.16
C GLY A 47 2.96 12.49 -15.05
N PHE A 48 1.96 12.65 -14.19
CA PHE A 48 1.41 13.97 -13.87
C PHE A 48 0.82 14.02 -12.46
N VAL A 49 0.74 15.23 -11.89
CA VAL A 49 -0.05 15.52 -10.70
C VAL A 49 -1.15 16.52 -11.01
N TYR A 50 -2.28 16.43 -10.33
CA TYR A 50 -3.33 17.44 -10.40
C TYR A 50 -2.92 18.68 -9.62
N VAL A 51 -3.20 19.85 -10.25
CA VAL A 51 -2.94 21.15 -9.68
C VAL A 51 -4.27 21.86 -9.46
N THR A 52 -4.50 22.33 -8.25
CA THR A 52 -5.66 23.15 -7.91
C THR A 52 -5.25 24.61 -7.98
N ILE A 53 -5.99 25.39 -8.76
CA ILE A 53 -5.78 26.82 -8.97
C ILE A 53 -7.01 27.56 -8.46
N ASN A 54 -6.82 28.55 -7.60
CA ASN A 54 -7.84 29.47 -7.16
C ASN A 54 -7.44 30.88 -7.61
N ALA A 55 -8.02 31.33 -8.73
CA ALA A 55 -7.83 32.67 -9.30
C ALA A 55 -9.17 33.16 -9.86
N GLN A 56 -9.43 34.48 -9.81
CA GLN A 56 -10.68 35.08 -10.31
C GLN A 56 -10.54 35.70 -11.70
N GLY A 57 -9.37 36.22 -12.04
CA GLY A 57 -9.07 36.83 -13.31
C GLY A 57 -8.15 35.99 -14.19
N ASP A 58 -7.45 36.68 -15.08
CA ASP A 58 -6.43 36.06 -15.93
C ASP A 58 -5.22 35.66 -15.08
N TRP A 59 -4.71 34.48 -15.35
CA TRP A 59 -3.56 33.96 -14.62
C TRP A 59 -2.57 33.26 -15.54
N THR A 60 -1.32 33.17 -15.06
CA THR A 60 -0.24 32.39 -15.67
C THR A 60 0.48 31.58 -14.62
N ILE A 61 1.05 30.43 -15.01
CA ILE A 61 1.95 29.65 -14.18
C ILE A 61 3.30 29.54 -14.85
N ASP A 62 4.33 30.02 -14.13
CA ASP A 62 5.72 29.84 -14.51
C ASP A 62 6.29 28.65 -13.72
N LEU A 63 7.06 27.79 -14.39
CA LEU A 63 7.82 26.72 -13.77
C LEU A 63 9.23 27.21 -13.49
N GLN A 64 9.61 27.21 -12.22
CA GLN A 64 10.96 27.58 -11.76
C GLN A 64 11.68 26.34 -11.27
N TYR A 65 12.94 26.23 -11.65
CA TYR A 65 13.82 25.14 -11.25
C TYR A 65 14.92 25.68 -10.35
N PRO A 66 15.47 24.89 -9.41
CA PRO A 66 16.63 25.26 -8.62
C PRO A 66 17.80 25.67 -9.50
N GLU A 67 18.65 26.59 -9.03
CA GLU A 67 19.82 27.05 -9.79
C GLU A 67 20.79 25.93 -10.16
N VAL A 68 20.84 24.89 -9.35
CA VAL A 68 21.65 23.68 -9.58
C VAL A 68 20.69 22.50 -9.79
N GLY A 69 20.73 21.92 -10.97
CA GLY A 69 19.92 20.76 -11.33
C GLY A 69 19.30 20.82 -12.72
N PRO A 70 18.61 19.78 -13.17
CA PRO A 70 17.97 19.74 -14.48
C PRO A 70 16.75 20.65 -14.52
N SER A 71 16.51 21.27 -15.70
CA SER A 71 15.33 22.08 -15.98
C SER A 71 14.58 21.56 -17.20
N GLY A 72 13.35 22.02 -17.42
CA GLY A 72 12.56 21.69 -18.61
C GLY A 72 11.98 20.26 -18.61
N TRP A 73 12.07 19.54 -17.50
CA TRP A 73 11.55 18.17 -17.36
C TRP A 73 10.06 18.11 -17.00
N ALA A 74 9.46 19.25 -16.68
CA ALA A 74 8.05 19.36 -16.35
C ALA A 74 7.34 20.41 -17.24
N THR A 75 6.05 20.22 -17.47
CA THR A 75 5.19 21.14 -18.24
C THR A 75 3.84 21.29 -17.57
N MET A 76 3.32 22.52 -17.55
CA MET A 76 2.00 22.82 -17.00
C MET A 76 0.93 22.82 -18.09
N ASP A 77 -0.20 22.18 -17.83
CA ASP A 77 -1.33 22.08 -18.77
C ASP A 77 -2.68 22.29 -18.04
N PRO A 78 -3.37 23.44 -18.25
CA PRO A 78 -2.92 24.63 -18.98
C PRO A 78 -1.89 25.46 -18.18
N ALA A 79 -1.01 26.19 -18.89
CA ALA A 79 -0.05 27.11 -18.26
C ALA A 79 -0.61 28.53 -18.03
N SER A 80 -1.78 28.83 -18.57
CA SER A 80 -2.51 30.09 -18.40
C SER A 80 -4.00 29.89 -18.59
N GLY A 81 -4.80 30.80 -18.07
CA GLY A 81 -6.25 30.78 -18.20
C GLY A 81 -6.92 31.93 -17.51
N THR A 82 -8.27 31.85 -17.40
CA THR A 82 -9.11 32.82 -16.71
C THR A 82 -9.99 32.08 -15.72
N GLY A 83 -10.02 32.54 -14.47
CA GLY A 83 -10.80 31.91 -13.41
C GLY A 83 -10.29 30.51 -13.03
N ILE A 84 -11.15 29.66 -12.49
CA ILE A 84 -10.80 28.30 -12.05
C ILE A 84 -10.89 27.33 -13.25
N PRO A 85 -9.79 26.70 -13.65
CA PRO A 85 -9.83 25.73 -14.73
C PRO A 85 -10.54 24.44 -14.29
N PRO A 86 -11.25 23.74 -15.20
CA PRO A 86 -11.91 22.48 -14.87
C PRO A 86 -10.92 21.37 -14.49
N VAL A 87 -9.73 21.38 -15.08
CA VAL A 87 -8.61 20.47 -14.79
C VAL A 87 -7.29 21.17 -15.07
N ALA A 88 -6.35 21.07 -14.15
CA ALA A 88 -4.98 21.49 -14.36
C ALA A 88 -4.02 20.38 -13.95
N ARG A 89 -2.94 20.18 -14.72
CA ARG A 89 -1.97 19.11 -14.50
C ARG A 89 -0.55 19.63 -14.70
N LEU A 90 0.32 19.26 -13.78
CA LEU A 90 1.77 19.30 -14.00
C LEU A 90 2.20 17.94 -14.54
N ARG A 91 2.68 17.89 -15.78
CA ARG A 91 3.24 16.70 -16.42
C ARG A 91 4.74 16.71 -16.26
N PHE A 92 5.36 15.54 -16.10
CA PHE A 92 6.81 15.42 -15.96
C PHE A 92 7.33 14.17 -16.68
N SER A 93 8.54 14.29 -17.20
CA SER A 93 9.27 13.16 -17.77
C SER A 93 9.90 12.31 -16.66
N GLN A 94 10.28 11.08 -17.00
CA GLN A 94 11.04 10.20 -16.11
C GLN A 94 12.31 10.88 -15.61
N ASN A 95 12.63 10.69 -14.33
CA ASN A 95 13.89 11.08 -13.72
C ASN A 95 14.84 9.88 -13.72
N GLU A 96 15.76 9.85 -14.66
CA GLU A 96 16.74 8.76 -14.80
C GLU A 96 17.94 8.91 -13.83
N SER A 97 18.00 10.02 -13.08
CA SER A 97 19.06 10.27 -12.09
C SER A 97 18.76 9.58 -10.76
N GLU A 98 19.78 9.19 -10.03
CA GLU A 98 19.64 8.74 -8.62
C GLU A 98 19.26 9.90 -7.67
N GLU A 99 19.46 11.15 -8.08
CA GLU A 99 19.13 12.31 -7.27
C GLU A 99 17.70 12.80 -7.55
N SER A 100 17.00 13.21 -6.50
CA SER A 100 15.69 13.87 -6.65
C SER A 100 15.86 15.23 -7.31
N ARG A 101 14.79 15.68 -8.01
CA ARG A 101 14.71 16.99 -8.64
C ARG A 101 13.40 17.68 -8.28
N ALA A 102 13.40 19.02 -8.26
CA ALA A 102 12.22 19.78 -7.84
C ALA A 102 11.84 20.83 -8.88
N VAL A 103 10.56 21.15 -8.93
CA VAL A 103 10.01 22.28 -9.68
C VAL A 103 9.06 23.08 -8.79
N ILE A 104 9.13 24.39 -8.92
CA ILE A 104 8.24 25.33 -8.24
C ILE A 104 7.27 25.89 -9.28
N LEU A 105 5.97 25.74 -9.01
CA LEU A 105 4.90 26.34 -9.78
C LEU A 105 4.63 27.73 -9.19
N VAL A 106 4.78 28.78 -9.97
CA VAL A 106 4.51 30.17 -9.55
C VAL A 106 3.28 30.67 -10.30
N LEU A 107 2.15 30.70 -9.62
CA LEU A 107 0.90 31.28 -10.13
C LEU A 107 0.94 32.79 -9.99
N LYS A 108 0.63 33.50 -11.06
CA LYS A 108 0.54 34.95 -11.11
C LYS A 108 -0.83 35.38 -11.59
N ALA A 109 -1.49 36.26 -10.87
CA ALA A 109 -2.76 36.89 -11.26
C ALA A 109 -2.91 38.23 -10.54
N ASP A 110 -3.39 39.26 -11.23
CA ASP A 110 -3.70 40.59 -10.66
C ASP A 110 -2.57 41.21 -9.82
N GLY A 111 -1.32 41.01 -10.23
CA GLY A 111 -0.14 41.49 -9.50
C GLY A 111 0.21 40.71 -8.22
N MET A 112 -0.55 39.69 -7.91
CA MET A 112 -0.30 38.73 -6.81
C MET A 112 0.45 37.49 -7.30
N GLN A 113 1.06 36.77 -6.37
CA GLN A 113 1.72 35.48 -6.64
C GLN A 113 1.43 34.49 -5.53
N ALA A 114 1.26 33.24 -5.94
CA ALA A 114 1.22 32.07 -5.04
C ALA A 114 2.10 30.97 -5.61
N SER A 115 2.64 30.09 -4.77
CA SER A 115 3.51 29.02 -5.23
C SER A 115 3.22 27.68 -4.59
N ALA A 116 3.47 26.60 -5.35
CA ALA A 116 3.51 25.23 -4.87
C ALA A 116 4.77 24.55 -5.42
N SER A 117 5.26 23.51 -4.77
CA SER A 117 6.42 22.76 -5.23
C SER A 117 6.10 21.28 -5.37
N VAL A 118 6.73 20.65 -6.36
CA VAL A 118 6.70 19.19 -6.54
C VAL A 118 8.15 18.72 -6.61
N GLU A 119 8.47 17.75 -5.78
CA GLU A 119 9.72 17.00 -5.83
C GLU A 119 9.48 15.70 -6.60
N GLN A 120 10.27 15.44 -7.63
CA GLN A 120 10.32 14.11 -8.25
C GLN A 120 11.54 13.37 -7.72
N LEU A 121 11.28 12.20 -7.14
CA LEU A 121 12.33 11.34 -6.62
C LEU A 121 13.31 10.94 -7.73
N GLY A 122 14.55 10.70 -7.37
CA GLY A 122 15.50 10.02 -8.23
C GLY A 122 15.13 8.56 -8.42
N GLN A 123 15.60 7.96 -9.49
CA GLN A 123 15.70 6.51 -9.52
C GLN A 123 16.56 6.12 -8.33
N ALA A 124 15.95 5.59 -7.28
CA ALA A 124 16.76 4.87 -6.32
C ALA A 124 17.62 3.90 -7.14
N ALA A 125 18.92 3.83 -6.85
CA ALA A 125 19.77 2.76 -7.35
C ALA A 125 19.23 1.46 -6.70
N VAL A 126 18.07 1.05 -7.13
CA VAL A 126 17.58 -0.29 -6.88
C VAL A 126 18.40 -1.14 -7.83
N PRO A 127 19.23 -2.04 -7.34
CA PRO A 127 19.68 -3.11 -8.19
C PRO A 127 18.42 -3.70 -8.79
N ILE A 128 18.21 -3.55 -10.11
CA ILE A 128 17.11 -4.15 -10.87
C ILE A 128 17.44 -5.65 -11.03
N THR A 129 17.82 -6.25 -9.96
CA THR A 129 17.76 -7.68 -9.75
C THR A 129 16.60 -7.82 -8.79
N PRO A 130 15.45 -8.40 -9.20
CA PRO A 130 14.44 -8.79 -8.22
C PRO A 130 15.21 -9.50 -7.11
N GLN A 131 15.07 -9.03 -5.89
CA GLN A 131 15.66 -9.72 -4.76
C GLN A 131 14.86 -11.01 -4.61
N THR A 132 15.24 -12.00 -5.43
CA THR A 132 14.64 -13.32 -5.43
C THR A 132 15.31 -14.08 -4.30
N GLY A 133 14.54 -14.45 -3.29
CA GLY A 133 15.09 -15.28 -2.22
C GLY A 133 14.56 -14.93 -0.81
N ALA A 134 15.18 -15.56 0.17
CA ALA A 134 14.90 -15.38 1.58
C ALA A 134 15.10 -13.90 2.03
N PRO A 135 14.37 -13.44 3.05
CA PRO A 135 14.48 -12.08 3.54
C PRO A 135 15.88 -11.75 4.07
N ASP A 136 16.40 -10.58 3.71
CA ASP A 136 17.67 -10.05 4.25
C ASP A 136 17.60 -9.64 5.72
N VAL A 137 16.39 -9.62 6.29
CA VAL A 137 16.14 -9.25 7.68
C VAL A 137 16.19 -10.47 8.58
N ALA A 138 16.66 -10.29 9.82
CA ALA A 138 16.62 -11.36 10.83
C ALA A 138 15.15 -11.63 11.22
N THR A 139 14.57 -12.68 10.66
CA THR A 139 13.13 -13.00 10.76
C THR A 139 12.82 -14.17 11.67
N ALA A 140 13.81 -14.68 12.42
CA ALA A 140 13.64 -15.87 13.29
C ALA A 140 12.48 -15.77 14.31
N ASP A 141 12.10 -14.55 14.72
CA ASP A 141 10.98 -14.29 15.61
C ASP A 141 9.65 -13.96 14.88
N TRP A 142 9.64 -14.02 13.54
CA TRP A 142 8.45 -13.75 12.75
C TRP A 142 7.69 -15.04 12.48
N LEU A 143 6.83 -15.39 13.44
CA LEU A 143 6.14 -16.68 13.42
C LEU A 143 5.03 -16.76 12.36
N GLU A 144 4.66 -15.64 11.75
CA GLU A 144 3.71 -15.58 10.66
C GLU A 144 4.28 -15.99 9.29
N LEU A 145 5.61 -16.12 9.15
CA LEU A 145 6.22 -16.28 7.83
C LEU A 145 6.03 -17.68 7.25
N PRO A 146 5.58 -17.76 5.99
CA PRO A 146 5.72 -18.94 5.16
C PRO A 146 7.13 -19.08 4.57
N GLU A 147 7.38 -20.25 3.99
CA GLU A 147 8.54 -20.49 3.13
C GLU A 147 8.57 -19.55 1.92
N THR A 148 9.78 -19.12 1.55
CA THR A 148 10.05 -18.41 0.30
C THR A 148 10.95 -19.27 -0.59
N LYS A 149 10.75 -19.18 -1.90
CA LYS A 149 11.57 -19.94 -2.87
C LYS A 149 12.64 -19.05 -3.47
N ALA A 150 13.84 -19.55 -3.59
CA ALA A 150 14.90 -18.84 -4.28
C ALA A 150 14.68 -18.86 -5.81
N ASN A 151 14.89 -17.72 -6.47
CA ASN A 151 14.92 -17.59 -7.94
C ASN A 151 13.58 -17.95 -8.66
N ASP A 152 12.47 -17.69 -8.05
CA ASP A 152 11.13 -17.93 -8.64
C ASP A 152 10.47 -16.67 -9.24
N GLY A 153 11.21 -15.57 -9.38
CA GLY A 153 10.68 -14.31 -9.90
C GLY A 153 9.85 -13.52 -8.88
N CYS A 154 9.89 -13.89 -7.60
CA CYS A 154 9.19 -13.23 -6.51
C CYS A 154 10.15 -12.56 -5.53
N ALA A 155 9.67 -11.50 -4.86
CA ALA A 155 10.42 -10.76 -3.86
C ALA A 155 9.74 -10.83 -2.49
N PHE A 156 10.52 -11.02 -1.44
CA PHE A 156 10.07 -10.80 -0.08
C PHE A 156 10.11 -9.31 0.25
N LEU A 157 8.98 -8.74 0.63
CA LEU A 157 8.84 -7.33 1.00
C LEU A 157 8.26 -7.26 2.41
N ALA A 158 8.76 -6.33 3.23
CA ALA A 158 8.26 -6.14 4.58
C ALA A 158 8.09 -4.65 4.93
N HIS A 159 7.02 -4.32 5.62
CA HIS A 159 6.61 -2.97 5.98
C HIS A 159 6.47 -2.85 7.50
N ASP A 160 6.83 -1.70 8.05
CA ASP A 160 6.60 -1.35 9.45
C ASP A 160 5.26 -0.61 9.65
N MET A 161 4.89 -0.38 10.91
CA MET A 161 3.66 0.34 11.27
C MET A 161 3.69 1.83 10.91
N GLU A 162 4.84 2.37 10.52
CA GLU A 162 5.00 3.73 9.99
C GLU A 162 4.89 3.77 8.46
N GLY A 163 4.66 2.64 7.81
CA GLY A 163 4.53 2.51 6.35
C GLY A 163 5.87 2.57 5.61
N LYS A 164 6.99 2.36 6.33
CA LYS A 164 8.33 2.28 5.76
C LYS A 164 8.70 0.83 5.46
N ALA A 165 9.60 0.68 4.50
CA ALA A 165 10.24 -0.60 4.24
C ALA A 165 10.98 -1.10 5.48
N TYR A 166 10.86 -2.38 5.77
CA TYR A 166 11.61 -3.02 6.85
C TYR A 166 12.99 -3.40 6.33
N ILE A 167 13.98 -2.55 6.61
CA ILE A 167 15.37 -2.76 6.18
C ILE A 167 16.14 -3.45 7.30
N SER A 168 16.99 -4.41 6.94
CA SER A 168 17.77 -5.26 7.88
C SER A 168 18.58 -4.48 8.92
N GLU A 169 19.03 -3.28 8.60
CA GLU A 169 19.87 -2.45 9.47
C GLU A 169 19.09 -1.52 10.40
N ALA A 170 17.81 -1.25 10.11
CA ALA A 170 16.97 -0.35 10.88
C ALA A 170 15.84 -1.10 11.58
N LYS A 171 16.17 -1.88 12.60
CA LYS A 171 15.20 -2.59 13.47
C LYS A 171 14.34 -1.65 14.34
N SER A 172 14.05 -0.45 13.90
CA SER A 172 13.41 0.56 14.73
C SER A 172 11.88 0.57 14.67
N GLY A 173 11.27 -0.19 13.77
CA GLY A 173 9.82 -0.19 13.57
C GLY A 173 9.13 -1.44 14.11
N VAL A 174 7.87 -1.28 14.52
CA VAL A 174 6.98 -2.41 14.80
C VAL A 174 6.52 -2.99 13.46
N ARG A 175 6.64 -4.34 13.29
CA ARG A 175 6.19 -5.03 12.08
C ARG A 175 4.74 -4.72 11.77
N ASN A 176 4.46 -4.39 10.54
CA ASN A 176 3.10 -4.25 10.02
C ASN A 176 2.69 -5.53 9.30
N TRP A 177 3.21 -5.74 8.11
CA TRP A 177 2.98 -6.92 7.29
C TRP A 177 4.15 -7.14 6.33
N SER A 178 4.29 -8.36 5.86
CA SER A 178 5.20 -8.75 4.79
C SER A 178 4.46 -9.51 3.70
N CYS A 179 5.01 -9.54 2.51
CA CYS A 179 4.45 -10.30 1.41
C CYS A 179 5.52 -10.96 0.55
N TYR A 180 5.09 -11.92 -0.24
CA TYR A 180 5.89 -12.56 -1.26
C TYR A 180 5.30 -12.19 -2.63
N TRP A 181 5.79 -11.06 -3.18
CA TRP A 181 5.30 -10.45 -4.40
C TRP A 181 5.88 -11.12 -5.63
N CYS A 182 5.05 -11.58 -6.56
CA CYS A 182 5.47 -12.15 -7.82
C CYS A 182 5.39 -11.12 -8.94
N TYR A 183 6.54 -10.79 -9.54
CA TYR A 183 6.63 -9.77 -10.57
C TYR A 183 5.92 -10.14 -11.87
N ASP A 184 5.97 -11.40 -12.27
CA ASP A 184 5.34 -11.86 -13.51
C ASP A 184 3.82 -11.98 -13.38
N GLU A 185 3.33 -12.27 -12.19
CA GLU A 185 1.91 -12.50 -11.91
C GLU A 185 1.16 -11.24 -11.45
N HIS A 186 1.91 -10.22 -11.02
CA HIS A 186 1.44 -8.96 -10.43
C HIS A 186 0.46 -9.16 -9.26
N VAL A 187 0.72 -10.18 -8.46
CA VAL A 187 0.04 -10.46 -7.19
C VAL A 187 1.03 -11.05 -6.18
N SER A 188 0.74 -10.92 -4.89
CA SER A 188 1.48 -11.64 -3.85
C SER A 188 0.92 -13.06 -3.67
N TYR A 189 1.80 -14.06 -3.62
CA TYR A 189 1.41 -15.43 -3.26
C TYR A 189 0.82 -15.46 -1.86
N TRP A 190 1.45 -14.73 -0.96
CA TRP A 190 0.96 -14.55 0.40
C TRP A 190 1.30 -13.19 0.97
N VAL A 191 0.51 -12.78 1.96
CA VAL A 191 0.76 -11.67 2.88
C VAL A 191 0.68 -12.21 4.30
N ALA A 192 1.68 -11.91 5.11
CA ALA A 192 1.81 -12.42 6.47
C ALA A 192 1.97 -11.29 7.48
N TYR A 193 1.30 -11.39 8.64
CA TYR A 193 1.31 -10.31 9.62
C TYR A 193 0.99 -10.78 11.03
N PRO A 194 1.62 -10.17 12.05
CA PRO A 194 1.18 -10.31 13.43
C PRO A 194 -0.10 -9.50 13.66
N HIS A 195 -0.98 -10.00 14.50
CA HIS A 195 -2.28 -9.37 14.75
C HIS A 195 -2.69 -9.46 16.22
N ASN A 196 -3.11 -8.36 16.79
CA ASN A 196 -3.72 -8.27 18.11
C ASN A 196 -4.45 -6.93 18.26
N GLN A 197 -5.14 -6.73 19.37
CA GLN A 197 -5.93 -5.52 19.61
C GLN A 197 -5.09 -4.22 19.53
N ALA A 198 -3.83 -4.25 19.96
CA ALA A 198 -2.96 -3.06 19.92
C ALA A 198 -2.57 -2.68 18.49
N LEU A 199 -2.36 -3.66 17.61
CA LEU A 199 -1.98 -3.46 16.21
C LEU A 199 -3.17 -3.01 15.33
N ILE A 200 -4.40 -3.35 15.70
CA ILE A 200 -5.60 -2.83 15.03
C ILE A 200 -5.63 -1.29 15.12
N GLY A 201 -5.34 -0.74 16.29
CA GLY A 201 -5.38 0.71 16.51
C GLY A 201 -6.80 1.25 16.70
N LYS A 202 -6.95 2.59 16.68
CA LYS A 202 -8.21 3.29 16.97
C LYS A 202 -8.63 4.29 15.89
N GLY A 203 -7.94 4.33 14.76
CA GLY A 203 -8.24 5.23 13.65
C GLY A 203 -9.40 4.75 12.78
N SER A 204 -9.37 5.13 11.53
CA SER A 204 -10.37 4.76 10.53
C SER A 204 -9.68 4.34 9.23
N ARG A 205 -10.46 3.77 8.34
CA ARG A 205 -10.05 3.46 6.97
C ARG A 205 -9.67 4.75 6.23
N THR A 206 -8.54 4.74 5.52
CA THR A 206 -8.00 5.93 4.84
C THR A 206 -8.47 6.06 3.39
N ASP A 207 -8.88 4.97 2.75
CA ASP A 207 -9.31 4.89 1.34
C ASP A 207 -8.37 5.57 0.34
N VAL A 208 -7.07 5.46 0.56
CA VAL A 208 -6.02 6.11 -0.24
C VAL A 208 -5.65 5.27 -1.47
N TRP A 209 -6.58 5.15 -2.40
CA TRP A 209 -6.36 4.43 -3.64
C TRP A 209 -5.41 5.17 -4.59
N GLY A 210 -4.65 4.40 -5.38
CA GLY A 210 -3.71 4.94 -6.38
C GLY A 210 -2.34 5.29 -5.82
N ILE A 211 -2.04 4.88 -4.59
CA ILE A 211 -0.67 4.89 -4.06
C ILE A 211 0.05 3.60 -4.46
N PHE A 212 1.38 3.67 -4.46
CA PHE A 212 2.26 2.57 -4.83
C PHE A 212 3.07 2.09 -3.63
N ASP A 213 3.46 0.81 -3.67
CA ASP A 213 4.40 0.27 -2.70
C ASP A 213 5.79 0.86 -2.94
N PRO A 214 6.39 1.55 -1.97
CA PRO A 214 7.68 2.20 -2.15
C PRO A 214 8.86 1.21 -2.31
N MET A 215 8.63 -0.08 -2.07
CA MET A 215 9.64 -1.13 -2.23
C MET A 215 9.75 -1.67 -3.66
N ILE A 216 8.83 -1.29 -4.54
CA ILE A 216 8.78 -1.77 -5.93
C ILE A 216 8.72 -0.58 -6.88
N PRO A 217 9.46 -0.57 -7.99
CA PRO A 217 9.31 0.45 -9.01
C PRO A 217 7.85 0.58 -9.46
N VAL A 218 7.38 1.80 -9.64
CA VAL A 218 5.99 2.08 -10.05
C VAL A 218 5.65 1.39 -11.38
N SER A 219 6.64 1.30 -12.28
CA SER A 219 6.52 0.61 -13.57
C SER A 219 6.32 -0.91 -13.46
N MET A 220 6.53 -1.49 -12.29
CA MET A 220 6.44 -2.94 -12.04
C MET A 220 5.24 -3.33 -11.15
N GLN A 221 4.33 -2.40 -10.88
CA GLN A 221 3.16 -2.66 -10.06
C GLN A 221 1.90 -1.98 -10.62
N PRO A 222 0.71 -2.63 -10.53
CA PRO A 222 -0.52 -2.08 -11.08
C PRO A 222 -1.02 -0.85 -10.31
N ASN A 223 -1.61 0.11 -11.00
CA ASN A 223 -2.25 1.27 -10.37
C ASN A 223 -3.63 0.89 -9.82
N MET A 224 -3.83 1.01 -8.51
CA MET A 224 -5.08 0.70 -7.82
C MET A 224 -6.01 1.91 -7.66
N GLY A 225 -5.80 3.00 -8.39
CA GLY A 225 -6.68 4.18 -8.36
C GLY A 225 -8.13 3.88 -8.74
N SER A 226 -8.36 2.83 -9.53
CA SER A 226 -9.69 2.29 -9.84
C SER A 226 -9.73 0.78 -9.64
N THR A 227 -10.90 0.18 -9.73
CA THR A 227 -11.05 -1.29 -9.69
C THR A 227 -10.35 -1.94 -10.89
N TYR A 228 -10.08 -3.23 -10.79
CA TYR A 228 -9.57 -4.00 -11.93
C TYR A 228 -10.49 -3.93 -13.15
N GLY A 229 -11.81 -3.77 -12.96
CA GLY A 229 -12.83 -3.82 -14.01
C GLY A 229 -13.33 -5.25 -14.26
N GLY A 230 -14.26 -5.42 -15.21
CA GLY A 230 -14.75 -6.74 -15.60
C GLY A 230 -15.42 -7.55 -14.48
N GLY A 231 -15.91 -6.92 -13.42
CA GLY A 231 -16.50 -7.58 -12.25
C GLY A 231 -15.52 -7.88 -11.12
N TRP A 232 -14.23 -7.60 -11.31
CA TRP A 232 -13.20 -7.83 -10.30
C TRP A 232 -13.04 -6.61 -9.39
N THR A 233 -13.01 -6.85 -8.09
CA THR A 233 -12.77 -5.84 -7.06
C THR A 233 -11.32 -5.88 -6.58
N ARG A 234 -10.88 -4.80 -5.94
CA ARG A 234 -9.59 -4.72 -5.25
C ARG A 234 -9.67 -5.49 -3.94
N GLY A 235 -9.36 -6.78 -3.99
CA GLY A 235 -9.36 -7.66 -2.84
C GLY A 235 -8.11 -7.46 -1.99
N HIS A 236 -8.28 -7.04 -0.74
CA HIS A 236 -7.20 -6.96 0.22
C HIS A 236 -6.75 -8.35 0.67
N GLN A 237 -5.46 -8.55 0.81
CA GLN A 237 -4.91 -9.71 1.53
C GLN A 237 -4.87 -9.45 3.03
N ILE A 238 -4.08 -8.48 3.54
CA ILE A 238 -4.32 -7.94 4.88
C ILE A 238 -5.44 -6.90 4.77
N PRO A 239 -6.56 -7.07 5.51
CA PRO A 239 -7.67 -6.14 5.47
C PRO A 239 -7.30 -4.75 6.01
N SER A 240 -7.83 -3.70 5.41
CA SER A 240 -7.71 -2.35 5.95
C SER A 240 -8.23 -2.25 7.40
N ALA A 241 -9.26 -3.04 7.75
CA ALA A 241 -9.83 -3.07 9.09
C ALA A 241 -8.89 -3.67 10.16
N ASP A 242 -7.82 -4.35 9.76
CA ASP A 242 -6.83 -4.93 10.68
C ASP A 242 -5.77 -3.91 11.09
N ARG A 243 -5.78 -2.71 10.50
CA ARG A 243 -4.80 -1.64 10.73
C ARG A 243 -5.48 -0.26 10.69
N TYR A 244 -5.94 0.22 11.84
CA TYR A 244 -6.51 1.56 11.98
C TYR A 244 -5.53 2.61 12.52
N ASN A 245 -4.23 2.34 12.46
CA ASN A 245 -3.19 3.36 12.53
C ASN A 245 -3.04 3.99 11.13
N THR A 246 -2.98 5.33 11.02
CA THR A 246 -3.06 6.02 9.72
C THR A 246 -1.98 5.57 8.73
N ALA A 247 -0.72 5.48 9.15
CA ALA A 247 0.38 5.07 8.26
C ALA A 247 0.26 3.59 7.89
N ALA A 248 0.03 2.72 8.88
CA ALA A 248 -0.15 1.29 8.65
C ALA A 248 -1.39 0.99 7.80
N ASN A 249 -2.48 1.75 7.99
CA ASN A 249 -3.68 1.61 7.17
C ASN A 249 -3.42 1.99 5.71
N LYS A 250 -2.69 3.09 5.47
CA LYS A 250 -2.33 3.50 4.09
C LYS A 250 -1.61 2.37 3.36
N SER A 251 -0.65 1.71 3.99
CA SER A 251 0.10 0.63 3.34
C SER A 251 -0.77 -0.58 2.95
N THR A 252 -1.93 -0.79 3.59
CA THR A 252 -2.85 -1.85 3.16
C THR A 252 -3.47 -1.60 1.78
N PHE A 253 -3.35 -0.38 1.24
CA PHE A 253 -3.83 -0.01 -0.10
C PHE A 253 -2.75 -0.13 -1.19
N TYR A 254 -1.56 -0.61 -0.86
CA TYR A 254 -0.52 -0.89 -1.86
C TYR A 254 -0.94 -2.00 -2.83
N PRO A 255 -0.53 -1.90 -4.10
CA PRO A 255 -0.78 -2.95 -5.09
C PRO A 255 -0.30 -4.34 -4.66
N THR A 256 0.81 -4.39 -3.91
CA THR A 256 1.40 -5.63 -3.37
C THR A 256 0.50 -6.36 -2.37
N ASN A 257 -0.53 -5.68 -1.85
CA ASN A 257 -1.55 -6.24 -0.99
C ASN A 257 -2.87 -6.54 -1.73
N MET A 258 -2.96 -6.29 -3.05
CA MET A 258 -4.21 -6.37 -3.81
C MET A 258 -4.22 -7.56 -4.76
N THR A 259 -5.40 -8.19 -4.85
CA THR A 259 -5.68 -9.25 -5.82
C THR A 259 -7.04 -9.03 -6.47
N PRO A 260 -7.24 -9.46 -7.72
CA PRO A 260 -8.58 -9.45 -8.32
C PRO A 260 -9.50 -10.43 -7.59
N GLN A 261 -10.51 -9.93 -6.89
CA GLN A 261 -11.53 -10.76 -6.22
C GLN A 261 -12.91 -10.53 -6.83
N GLU A 262 -13.68 -11.63 -6.96
CA GLU A 262 -15.09 -11.54 -7.33
C GLU A 262 -15.86 -10.77 -6.25
N TYR A 263 -16.78 -9.89 -6.68
CA TYR A 263 -17.45 -8.95 -5.79
C TYR A 263 -18.17 -9.60 -4.62
N ASN A 264 -19.01 -10.63 -4.90
CA ASN A 264 -19.79 -11.27 -3.84
C ASN A 264 -18.93 -12.15 -2.94
N PHE A 265 -17.91 -12.81 -3.48
CA PHE A 265 -16.93 -13.55 -2.70
C PHE A 265 -16.23 -12.61 -1.71
N ASN A 266 -15.68 -11.49 -2.20
CA ASN A 266 -14.99 -10.51 -1.37
C ASN A 266 -15.91 -9.89 -0.30
N ALA A 267 -17.10 -9.45 -0.70
CA ALA A 267 -18.00 -8.70 0.18
C ALA A 267 -18.75 -9.57 1.21
N LYS A 268 -18.77 -10.88 1.07
CA LYS A 268 -19.55 -11.79 1.94
C LYS A 268 -18.66 -12.81 2.66
N ILE A 269 -18.43 -13.99 2.06
CA ILE A 269 -17.76 -15.10 2.74
C ILE A 269 -16.33 -14.72 3.19
N TRP A 270 -15.58 -14.02 2.32
CA TRP A 270 -14.23 -13.55 2.64
C TRP A 270 -14.24 -12.52 3.76
N ALA A 271 -15.10 -11.50 3.66
CA ALA A 271 -15.25 -10.48 4.71
C ALA A 271 -15.70 -11.08 6.05
N ASN A 272 -16.55 -12.12 6.05
CA ASN A 272 -16.96 -12.82 7.27
C ASN A 272 -15.77 -13.57 7.91
N LEU A 273 -14.92 -14.19 7.11
CA LEU A 273 -13.69 -14.83 7.59
C LEU A 273 -12.72 -13.79 8.16
N GLU A 274 -12.52 -12.65 7.48
CA GLU A 274 -11.70 -11.55 7.98
C GLU A 274 -12.20 -11.01 9.33
N GLN A 275 -13.50 -10.83 9.47
CA GLN A 275 -14.09 -10.43 10.75
C GLN A 275 -13.79 -11.46 11.84
N LYS A 276 -13.90 -12.75 11.54
CA LYS A 276 -13.58 -13.82 12.50
C LYS A 276 -12.12 -13.83 12.92
N ILE A 277 -11.21 -13.60 11.98
CA ILE A 277 -9.77 -13.45 12.28
C ILE A 277 -9.54 -12.28 13.25
N ARG A 278 -10.20 -11.13 13.07
CA ARG A 278 -10.13 -10.00 14.01
C ARG A 278 -10.67 -10.36 15.41
N GLU A 279 -11.74 -11.15 15.49
CA GLU A 279 -12.27 -11.64 16.78
C GLU A 279 -11.25 -12.53 17.49
N TYR A 280 -10.58 -13.42 16.77
CA TYR A 280 -9.50 -14.22 17.33
C TYR A 280 -8.31 -13.36 17.78
N ALA A 281 -7.91 -12.38 16.98
CA ALA A 281 -6.83 -11.45 17.32
C ALA A 281 -7.14 -10.65 18.59
N SER A 282 -8.39 -10.23 18.79
CA SER A 282 -8.82 -9.47 19.97
C SER A 282 -8.73 -10.28 21.27
N SER A 283 -8.76 -11.61 21.19
CA SER A 283 -8.66 -12.53 22.34
C SER A 283 -7.28 -13.21 22.45
N SER A 284 -6.31 -12.78 21.65
CA SER A 284 -4.97 -13.36 21.58
C SER A 284 -3.93 -12.44 22.21
N ASP A 285 -2.85 -13.01 22.78
CA ASP A 285 -1.63 -12.25 23.04
C ASP A 285 -1.04 -11.81 21.70
N THR A 286 -0.98 -12.73 20.73
CA THR A 286 -0.69 -12.47 19.33
C THR A 286 -1.35 -13.56 18.48
N LEU A 287 -1.98 -13.16 17.39
CA LEU A 287 -2.41 -14.02 16.32
C LEU A 287 -1.46 -13.78 15.13
N TYR A 288 -0.80 -14.82 14.68
CA TYR A 288 0.04 -14.77 13.46
C TYR A 288 -0.80 -15.23 12.29
N VAL A 289 -0.95 -14.38 11.29
CA VAL A 289 -1.85 -14.60 10.17
C VAL A 289 -1.06 -14.68 8.87
N VAL A 290 -1.33 -15.70 8.09
CA VAL A 290 -0.96 -15.78 6.66
C VAL A 290 -2.25 -15.74 5.85
N THR A 291 -2.29 -14.92 4.85
CA THR A 291 -3.37 -14.87 3.86
C THR A 291 -2.75 -14.92 2.47
N GLY A 292 -3.37 -15.58 1.54
CA GLY A 292 -2.77 -15.67 0.22
C GLY A 292 -3.73 -16.18 -0.84
N CYS A 293 -3.19 -16.31 -2.03
CA CYS A 293 -3.93 -16.75 -3.20
C CYS A 293 -3.25 -17.94 -3.87
N VAL A 294 -4.08 -18.77 -4.53
CA VAL A 294 -3.65 -19.98 -5.25
C VAL A 294 -3.71 -19.67 -6.73
N LEU A 295 -2.56 -19.75 -7.39
CA LEU A 295 -2.43 -19.40 -8.81
C LEU A 295 -2.49 -20.63 -9.73
N GLU A 296 -2.36 -21.85 -9.19
CA GLU A 296 -2.61 -23.05 -9.96
C GLU A 296 -4.08 -23.08 -10.41
N GLY A 297 -4.30 -23.22 -11.72
CA GLY A 297 -5.65 -23.12 -12.31
C GLY A 297 -6.21 -21.70 -12.41
N SER A 298 -5.39 -20.66 -12.10
CA SER A 298 -5.78 -19.26 -12.24
C SER A 298 -6.00 -18.86 -13.69
N THR A 299 -6.77 -17.78 -13.88
CA THR A 299 -6.92 -17.11 -15.17
C THR A 299 -6.12 -15.79 -15.16
N THR A 300 -6.01 -15.19 -16.35
CA THR A 300 -5.32 -13.93 -16.52
C THR A 300 -6.31 -12.85 -16.97
N TYR A 301 -6.21 -11.67 -16.43
CA TYR A 301 -7.03 -10.52 -16.78
C TYR A 301 -6.17 -9.31 -17.16
N SER A 302 -6.35 -8.79 -18.37
CA SER A 302 -5.58 -7.68 -18.93
C SER A 302 -6.40 -6.46 -19.35
N GLY A 303 -7.70 -6.58 -19.44
CA GLY A 303 -8.60 -5.48 -19.83
C GLY A 303 -9.02 -4.60 -18.65
N ASN A 304 -8.08 -4.21 -17.77
CA ASN A 304 -8.37 -3.54 -16.51
C ASN A 304 -7.83 -2.10 -16.48
N ASN A 305 -8.27 -1.35 -15.50
CA ASN A 305 -7.83 0.02 -15.28
C ASN A 305 -6.45 0.11 -14.61
N SER A 306 -5.84 -1.01 -14.24
CA SER A 306 -4.51 -1.05 -13.64
C SER A 306 -3.37 -0.89 -14.64
N GLY A 307 -3.65 -1.08 -15.95
CA GLY A 307 -2.65 -1.07 -17.01
C GLY A 307 -1.78 -2.34 -17.09
N PHE A 308 -2.05 -3.35 -16.26
CA PHE A 308 -1.26 -4.57 -16.14
C PHE A 308 -2.10 -5.80 -16.47
N THR A 309 -1.45 -6.82 -17.00
CA THR A 309 -1.98 -8.18 -16.98
C THR A 309 -1.76 -8.76 -15.59
N VAL A 310 -2.82 -9.15 -14.92
CA VAL A 310 -2.79 -9.69 -13.56
C VAL A 310 -3.39 -11.09 -13.49
N LYS A 311 -2.89 -11.92 -12.61
CA LYS A 311 -3.51 -13.22 -12.33
C LYS A 311 -4.78 -13.03 -11.50
N VAL A 312 -5.82 -13.75 -11.88
CA VAL A 312 -7.03 -13.90 -11.08
C VAL A 312 -6.93 -15.23 -10.35
N PRO A 313 -6.72 -15.25 -9.04
CA PRO A 313 -6.52 -16.48 -8.29
C PRO A 313 -7.66 -17.46 -8.43
N ALA A 314 -7.35 -18.76 -8.46
CA ALA A 314 -8.36 -19.84 -8.50
C ALA A 314 -8.95 -20.13 -7.11
N ALA A 315 -8.21 -19.81 -6.05
CA ALA A 315 -8.64 -19.92 -4.66
C ALA A 315 -7.91 -18.92 -3.77
N TYR A 316 -8.45 -18.73 -2.58
CA TYR A 316 -7.83 -17.95 -1.51
C TYR A 316 -7.70 -18.81 -0.26
N PHE A 317 -6.69 -18.50 0.55
CA PHE A 317 -6.52 -19.13 1.84
C PHE A 317 -6.23 -18.12 2.95
N LYS A 318 -6.51 -18.52 4.17
CA LYS A 318 -5.97 -17.93 5.40
C LYS A 318 -5.49 -19.05 6.30
N ALA A 319 -4.39 -18.79 7.01
CA ALA A 319 -3.93 -19.61 8.12
C ALA A 319 -3.70 -18.70 9.33
N ALA A 320 -4.02 -19.18 10.50
CA ALA A 320 -3.90 -18.45 11.75
C ALA A 320 -3.24 -19.33 12.81
N LEU A 321 -2.15 -18.84 13.37
CA LEU A 321 -1.45 -19.42 14.52
C LEU A 321 -1.70 -18.51 15.73
N GLN A 322 -2.45 -18.99 16.71
CA GLN A 322 -2.79 -18.24 17.91
C GLN A 322 -1.85 -18.57 19.07
N LYS A 323 -1.28 -17.52 19.66
CA LYS A 323 -0.66 -17.57 20.98
C LYS A 323 -1.57 -16.87 21.98
N SER A 324 -1.82 -17.50 23.11
CA SER A 324 -2.59 -16.88 24.19
C SER A 324 -2.24 -17.52 25.54
N THR A 325 -2.15 -16.69 26.55
CA THR A 325 -2.04 -17.11 27.95
C THR A 325 -3.39 -17.55 28.53
N SER A 326 -4.48 -17.35 27.80
CA SER A 326 -5.82 -17.80 28.19
C SER A 326 -5.91 -19.33 28.23
N THR A 327 -6.48 -19.88 29.31
CA THR A 327 -6.72 -21.33 29.46
C THR A 327 -7.64 -21.91 28.37
N SER A 328 -8.37 -21.08 27.64
CA SER A 328 -9.22 -21.50 26.52
C SER A 328 -8.43 -21.97 25.28
N VAL A 329 -7.15 -21.65 25.19
CA VAL A 329 -6.26 -22.03 24.07
C VAL A 329 -5.53 -23.35 24.32
N GLY A 330 -5.89 -24.07 25.38
CA GLY A 330 -5.26 -25.33 25.77
C GLY A 330 -3.97 -25.13 26.58
N ARG A 331 -3.38 -26.26 27.05
CA ARG A 331 -2.23 -26.22 27.95
C ARG A 331 -0.94 -25.71 27.35
N SER A 332 -0.78 -25.85 26.03
CA SER A 332 0.39 -25.35 25.30
C SER A 332 0.38 -23.83 25.13
N GLY A 333 -0.80 -23.21 25.23
CA GLY A 333 -0.98 -21.80 24.86
C GLY A 333 -0.92 -21.51 23.36
N TRP A 334 -0.94 -22.56 22.52
CA TRP A 334 -0.84 -22.47 21.07
C TRP A 334 -1.92 -23.32 20.39
N ARG A 335 -2.44 -22.83 19.25
CA ARG A 335 -3.30 -23.57 18.34
C ARG A 335 -3.25 -22.94 16.96
N ALA A 336 -3.48 -23.72 15.90
CA ALA A 336 -3.52 -23.24 14.54
C ALA A 336 -4.78 -23.73 13.80
N ALA A 337 -5.16 -23.05 12.75
CA ALA A 337 -6.17 -23.50 11.80
C ALA A 337 -5.98 -22.78 10.46
N ALA A 338 -6.49 -23.40 9.41
CA ALA A 338 -6.44 -22.86 8.06
C ALA A 338 -7.81 -22.92 7.38
N TRP A 339 -8.00 -22.10 6.36
CA TRP A 339 -9.19 -22.04 5.51
C TRP A 339 -8.76 -21.96 4.06
N TYR A 340 -9.33 -22.77 3.20
CA TYR A 340 -9.09 -22.79 1.77
C TYR A 340 -10.42 -22.64 1.03
N LEU A 341 -10.64 -21.51 0.37
CA LEU A 341 -11.89 -21.15 -0.29
C LEU A 341 -11.69 -21.09 -1.82
N PRO A 342 -12.38 -21.90 -2.61
CA PRO A 342 -12.43 -21.68 -4.05
C PRO A 342 -12.88 -20.26 -4.37
N HIS A 343 -12.26 -19.62 -5.36
CA HIS A 343 -12.63 -18.27 -5.78
C HIS A 343 -13.87 -18.32 -6.69
N ASP A 344 -15.03 -18.54 -6.11
CA ASP A 344 -16.31 -18.74 -6.79
C ASP A 344 -17.42 -17.91 -6.12
N ALA A 345 -18.18 -17.16 -6.93
CA ALA A 345 -19.36 -16.44 -6.48
C ALA A 345 -20.43 -17.37 -5.87
N GLY A 346 -20.50 -18.60 -6.31
CA GLY A 346 -21.45 -19.60 -5.83
C GLY A 346 -21.32 -19.92 -4.34
N ILE A 347 -20.13 -19.79 -3.77
CA ILE A 347 -19.90 -20.01 -2.33
C ILE A 347 -20.10 -18.76 -1.45
N ALA A 348 -20.31 -17.60 -2.07
CA ALA A 348 -20.30 -16.32 -1.36
C ALA A 348 -21.30 -16.23 -0.20
N SER A 349 -22.43 -16.91 -0.27
CA SER A 349 -23.43 -16.98 0.79
C SER A 349 -23.27 -18.20 1.73
N GLY A 350 -22.23 -19.01 1.53
CA GLY A 350 -21.89 -20.15 2.38
C GLY A 350 -21.24 -19.74 3.70
N ARG A 351 -20.85 -20.74 4.46
CA ARG A 351 -20.17 -20.56 5.74
C ARG A 351 -18.68 -20.82 5.54
N PHE A 352 -17.82 -19.90 5.93
CA PHE A 352 -16.36 -20.10 5.86
C PHE A 352 -15.89 -21.31 6.73
N THR A 353 -16.66 -21.67 7.78
CA THR A 353 -16.39 -22.84 8.62
C THR A 353 -16.46 -24.17 7.86
N ASP A 354 -17.14 -24.22 6.71
CA ASP A 354 -17.19 -25.43 5.88
C ASP A 354 -15.88 -25.66 5.11
N TYR A 355 -14.97 -24.69 5.12
CA TYR A 355 -13.67 -24.67 4.43
C TYR A 355 -12.48 -24.73 5.39
N VAL A 356 -12.73 -25.03 6.67
CA VAL A 356 -11.68 -25.20 7.69
C VAL A 356 -10.89 -26.48 7.43
N MET A 357 -9.57 -26.38 7.58
CA MET A 357 -8.64 -27.52 7.54
C MET A 357 -7.47 -27.30 8.48
N THR A 358 -6.64 -28.31 8.64
CA THR A 358 -5.38 -28.20 9.37
C THR A 358 -4.36 -27.41 8.56
N VAL A 359 -3.33 -26.88 9.22
CA VAL A 359 -2.22 -26.19 8.54
C VAL A 359 -1.51 -27.18 7.63
N ASP A 360 -1.16 -28.39 8.11
CA ASP A 360 -0.55 -29.47 7.32
C ASP A 360 -1.32 -29.77 6.02
N ALA A 361 -2.67 -29.81 6.09
CA ALA A 361 -3.50 -30.09 4.93
C ALA A 361 -3.51 -28.92 3.93
N LEU A 362 -3.37 -27.68 4.42
CA LEU A 362 -3.22 -26.50 3.55
C LEU A 362 -1.84 -26.52 2.87
N GLU A 363 -0.77 -26.76 3.62
CA GLU A 363 0.61 -26.83 3.09
C GLU A 363 0.75 -27.89 2.00
N ALA A 364 0.15 -29.06 2.21
CA ALA A 364 0.10 -30.11 1.19
C ALA A 364 -0.60 -29.65 -0.10
N LYS A 365 -1.56 -28.71 -0.02
CA LYS A 365 -2.21 -28.10 -1.20
C LYS A 365 -1.37 -27.01 -1.83
N LEU A 366 -0.65 -26.22 -1.02
CA LEU A 366 0.14 -25.07 -1.47
C LEU A 366 1.51 -25.49 -2.03
N GLY A 367 2.06 -26.60 -1.51
CA GLY A 367 3.39 -27.10 -1.88
C GLY A 367 4.53 -26.31 -1.24
N TYR A 368 4.26 -25.58 -0.14
CA TYR A 368 5.26 -24.91 0.69
C TYR A 368 4.79 -24.83 2.15
N ASP A 369 5.76 -24.68 3.05
CA ASP A 369 5.59 -24.65 4.50
C ASP A 369 5.06 -23.29 4.98
N LEU A 370 4.18 -23.30 5.97
CA LEU A 370 3.67 -22.11 6.67
C LEU A 370 4.32 -22.06 8.08
N PHE A 371 4.33 -20.89 8.70
CA PHE A 371 4.85 -20.72 10.06
C PHE A 371 6.25 -21.32 10.28
N VAL A 372 7.13 -21.23 9.27
CA VAL A 372 8.46 -21.89 9.23
C VAL A 372 9.33 -21.68 10.47
N ASN A 373 9.05 -20.66 11.29
CA ASN A 373 9.76 -20.36 12.54
C ASN A 373 9.12 -20.99 13.78
N LEU A 374 7.96 -21.62 13.65
CA LEU A 374 7.25 -22.23 14.78
C LEU A 374 8.05 -23.39 15.43
N PRO A 375 8.65 -24.33 14.67
CA PRO A 375 9.43 -25.41 15.24
C PRO A 375 10.61 -24.93 16.09
N ALA A 376 11.26 -23.86 15.70
CA ALA A 376 12.35 -23.26 16.48
C ALA A 376 11.83 -22.62 17.80
N LYS A 377 10.57 -22.13 17.80
CA LYS A 377 9.96 -21.46 18.96
C LYS A 377 9.42 -22.42 20.01
N VAL A 378 8.78 -23.50 19.60
CA VAL A 378 8.05 -24.41 20.51
C VAL A 378 8.62 -25.83 20.54
N GLY A 379 9.57 -26.16 19.67
CA GLY A 379 10.08 -27.50 19.40
C GLY A 379 9.24 -28.23 18.35
N LYS A 380 9.90 -29.01 17.48
CA LYS A 380 9.28 -29.67 16.32
C LYS A 380 8.04 -30.49 16.68
N THR A 381 8.14 -31.34 17.71
CA THR A 381 7.03 -32.22 18.11
C THR A 381 5.76 -31.44 18.46
N LEU A 382 5.91 -30.30 19.15
CA LEU A 382 4.74 -29.49 19.50
C LEU A 382 4.25 -28.68 18.29
N ALA A 383 5.12 -28.22 17.41
CA ALA A 383 4.74 -27.55 16.17
C ALA A 383 3.88 -28.49 15.32
N ASP A 384 4.35 -29.71 15.06
CA ASP A 384 3.59 -30.73 14.30
C ASP A 384 2.21 -31.01 14.91
N GLN A 385 2.07 -31.04 16.23
CA GLN A 385 0.78 -31.21 16.91
C GLN A 385 -0.15 -30.02 16.76
N ILE A 386 0.38 -28.79 16.75
CA ILE A 386 -0.38 -27.55 16.59
C ILE A 386 -0.94 -27.47 15.17
N GLU A 387 -0.12 -27.79 14.17
CA GLU A 387 -0.46 -27.71 12.74
C GLU A 387 -1.42 -28.82 12.28
N ALA A 388 -1.39 -29.96 12.96
CA ALA A 388 -2.29 -31.11 12.70
C ALA A 388 -3.70 -30.96 13.28
N ASP A 389 -4.03 -29.93 14.07
CA ASP A 389 -5.35 -29.76 14.71
C ASP A 389 -6.01 -28.41 14.36
N CYS A 390 -7.25 -28.47 13.91
CA CYS A 390 -8.07 -27.29 13.58
C CYS A 390 -9.44 -27.30 14.29
N ASN A 391 -9.66 -28.16 15.25
CA ASN A 391 -11.01 -28.38 15.83
C ASN A 391 -11.60 -27.14 16.53
N TRP A 392 -10.77 -26.24 17.00
CA TRP A 392 -11.19 -24.99 17.64
C TRP A 392 -11.83 -23.96 16.69
N ALA A 393 -11.63 -24.12 15.39
CA ALA A 393 -12.07 -23.18 14.35
C ALA A 393 -13.31 -23.64 13.56
N LYS A 394 -13.82 -24.84 13.88
CA LYS A 394 -15.02 -25.47 13.26
C LYS A 394 -16.33 -24.88 13.79
#